data_54744563df3837aabca189c7d6158d71
#
_entry.id   54744563df3837aabca189c7d6158d71
#
_cell.length_a   1.000
_cell.length_b   1.000
_cell.length_c   1.000
_cell.angle_alpha   90.00
_cell.angle_beta   90.00
_cell.angle_gamma   90.00
#
_symmetry.space_group_name_H-M   'P 1'
#
loop_
_entity.id
_entity.type
_entity.pdbx_description
1 polymer ?
#
loop_
_entity_poly.entity_id
_entity_poly.type
_entity_poly.pdbx_seq_one_letter_code
_entity_poly.pdbx_strand_id
1 'polypeptide(L)'
;MPISTIATIDAGDALAHTQQLRARLLGESPTRHTYAVGARGEGHGENVLVLGGTGYIGRALVPELARRGYHPVVLTRDPASATLPEFGGADVLVGDPVEPADVERVFERLPIQAVISLLSSRRPNDPEECRRVDYTAVTNGIRSAAAHGARQFIHVSDYGCYRPELLPQIYKLQVEGELIGGHHGGIDWTIVRPTAYFPYLSVNFGDVKHGRPYRIFDHGEYALSNPIAREDLSEFLVNALFDPEQYSRVLPVGGPWVADNVVSIRSAGEMMFEVLGREPQWEVEALTAWDAKTRRLRRMGKVYPAMRNVAFYLDAAKYWSVVDHIAPPYGTATLRDFFLKLRDREFPTGSFRERMKAGTAAMPTDV
;
A
#
# COMPACT_ATOMS: atom_id res chain seq x y z
N MET A 1 19.85 -15.06 13.33
CA MET A 1 19.76 -14.51 14.70
C MET A 1 18.33 -14.69 15.17
N PRO A 2 18.06 -15.12 16.40
CA PRO A 2 16.70 -15.19 16.90
C PRO A 2 16.17 -13.76 17.02
N ILE A 3 14.98 -13.52 16.47
CA ILE A 3 14.21 -12.29 16.65
C ILE A 3 13.93 -12.18 18.15
N SER A 4 14.67 -11.28 18.80
CA SER A 4 14.54 -11.02 20.22
C SER A 4 13.12 -10.53 20.50
N THR A 5 12.48 -11.21 21.43
CA THR A 5 11.45 -10.74 22.35
C THR A 5 11.00 -9.30 22.07
N ILE A 6 9.85 -9.15 21.38
CA ILE A 6 9.06 -7.94 21.52
C ILE A 6 8.81 -7.85 23.03
N ALA A 7 9.40 -6.85 23.70
CA ALA A 7 9.07 -6.54 25.07
C ALA A 7 7.55 -6.52 25.13
N THR A 8 6.98 -7.23 26.07
CA THR A 8 5.55 -7.18 26.37
C THR A 8 5.23 -5.74 26.74
N ILE A 9 4.76 -4.97 25.76
CA ILE A 9 4.21 -3.64 26.02
C ILE A 9 2.99 -3.91 26.91
N ASP A 10 2.97 -3.30 28.09
CA ASP A 10 1.79 -3.34 28.94
C ASP A 10 0.62 -2.76 28.14
N ALA A 11 -0.52 -3.47 28.15
CA ALA A 11 -1.68 -3.05 27.37
C ALA A 11 -2.21 -1.67 27.79
N GLY A 12 -2.08 -1.32 29.08
CA GLY A 12 -2.43 0.00 29.60
C GLY A 12 -1.48 1.11 29.10
N ASP A 13 -0.18 0.85 29.05
CA ASP A 13 0.82 1.78 28.54
C ASP A 13 0.64 2.01 27.02
N ALA A 14 0.32 0.96 26.26
CA ALA A 14 0.04 1.08 24.83
C ALA A 14 -1.22 1.92 24.57
N LEU A 15 -2.29 1.71 25.33
CA LEU A 15 -3.51 2.50 25.21
C LEU A 15 -3.27 3.99 25.50
N ALA A 16 -2.58 4.29 26.60
CA ALA A 16 -2.25 5.67 26.97
C ALA A 16 -1.39 6.34 25.88
N HIS A 17 -0.38 5.65 25.38
CA HIS A 17 0.47 6.14 24.28
C HIS A 17 -0.37 6.47 23.02
N THR A 18 -1.23 5.55 22.59
CA THR A 18 -2.07 5.71 21.39
C THR A 18 -3.03 6.88 21.55
N GLN A 19 -3.65 7.06 22.71
CA GLN A 19 -4.54 8.19 22.98
C GLN A 19 -3.80 9.53 22.97
N GLN A 20 -2.61 9.61 23.59
CA GLN A 20 -1.78 10.80 23.59
C GLN A 20 -1.28 11.15 22.18
N LEU A 21 -0.81 10.15 21.42
CA LEU A 21 -0.37 10.35 20.05
C LEU A 21 -1.53 10.87 19.18
N ARG A 22 -2.72 10.26 19.28
CA ARG A 22 -3.90 10.70 18.54
C ARG A 22 -4.30 12.12 18.90
N ALA A 23 -4.35 12.48 20.17
CA ALA A 23 -4.67 13.84 20.63
C ALA A 23 -3.68 14.86 20.08
N ARG A 24 -2.37 14.52 20.07
CA ARG A 24 -1.33 15.38 19.51
C ARG A 24 -1.53 15.59 18.01
N LEU A 25 -1.71 14.51 17.23
CA LEU A 25 -1.89 14.59 15.77
C LEU A 25 -3.12 15.43 15.38
N LEU A 26 -4.23 15.23 16.09
CA LEU A 26 -5.47 15.98 15.83
C LEU A 26 -5.40 17.45 16.31
N GLY A 27 -4.50 17.76 17.26
CA GLY A 27 -4.25 19.12 17.74
C GLY A 27 -3.21 19.90 16.93
N GLU A 28 -2.41 19.23 16.10
CA GLU A 28 -1.43 19.88 15.23
C GLU A 28 -2.13 20.37 13.95
N SER A 29 -1.79 21.59 13.52
CA SER A 29 -2.27 22.10 12.23
C SER A 29 -1.72 21.22 11.10
N PRO A 30 -2.55 20.71 10.18
CA PRO A 30 -2.11 19.90 9.05
C PRO A 30 -1.00 20.55 8.22
N THR A 31 -0.93 21.89 8.23
CA THR A 31 0.02 22.67 7.42
C THR A 31 1.47 22.62 7.92
N ARG A 32 1.76 22.12 9.12
CA ARG A 32 3.14 22.09 9.65
C ARG A 32 4.00 20.97 9.10
N HIS A 33 3.39 19.93 8.53
CA HIS A 33 4.10 18.73 8.04
C HIS A 33 3.70 18.36 6.62
N THR A 34 2.93 19.20 5.93
CA THR A 34 2.69 18.98 4.50
C THR A 34 4.02 19.13 3.76
N TYR A 35 4.40 18.09 3.03
CA TYR A 35 5.38 18.29 1.99
C TYR A 35 4.89 19.47 1.15
N ALA A 36 5.73 20.48 0.94
CA ALA A 36 5.46 21.54 -0.01
C ALA A 36 5.54 20.99 -1.44
N VAL A 37 4.81 19.90 -1.70
CA VAL A 37 4.57 19.36 -3.02
C VAL A 37 3.48 20.26 -3.59
N GLY A 38 3.91 21.42 -4.04
CA GLY A 38 3.02 22.40 -4.68
C GLY A 38 2.47 21.81 -5.99
N ALA A 39 1.44 22.45 -6.54
CA ALA A 39 0.79 22.09 -7.79
C ALA A 39 1.71 22.23 -9.05
N ARG A 40 2.96 21.72 -8.97
CA ARG A 40 3.98 21.88 -10.02
C ARG A 40 3.97 20.75 -11.06
N GLY A 41 3.21 19.69 -10.86
CA GLY A 41 3.20 18.53 -11.74
C GLY A 41 2.39 18.73 -13.02
N GLU A 42 2.67 19.76 -13.81
CA GLU A 42 2.12 19.85 -15.17
C GLU A 42 3.16 19.32 -16.16
N GLY A 43 2.74 18.30 -16.93
CA GLY A 43 3.53 17.71 -18.01
C GLY A 43 3.36 18.48 -19.32
N HIS A 44 4.33 18.32 -20.18
CA HIS A 44 4.32 18.85 -21.55
C HIS A 44 4.42 17.71 -22.59
N GLY A 45 3.77 16.58 -22.27
CA GLY A 45 3.77 15.39 -23.12
C GLY A 45 4.90 14.39 -22.81
N GLU A 46 5.59 14.53 -21.67
CA GLU A 46 6.62 13.55 -21.26
C GLU A 46 6.01 12.16 -21.08
N ASN A 47 6.66 11.15 -21.67
CA ASN A 47 6.27 9.76 -21.48
C ASN A 47 6.69 9.27 -20.09
N VAL A 48 5.72 8.84 -19.30
CA VAL A 48 5.92 8.28 -17.95
C VAL A 48 5.54 6.82 -17.95
N LEU A 49 6.53 5.92 -17.82
CA LEU A 49 6.27 4.48 -17.69
C LEU A 49 5.74 4.15 -16.30
N VAL A 50 4.57 3.53 -16.23
CA VAL A 50 3.95 3.06 -14.99
C VAL A 50 4.03 1.54 -14.94
N LEU A 51 4.96 1.03 -14.13
CA LEU A 51 5.05 -0.40 -13.79
C LEU A 51 4.03 -0.71 -12.70
N GLY A 52 3.09 -1.63 -12.97
CA GLY A 52 1.96 -1.92 -12.09
C GLY A 52 0.76 -0.98 -12.29
N GLY A 53 0.66 -0.32 -13.43
CA GLY A 53 -0.42 0.61 -13.79
C GLY A 53 -1.83 0.01 -13.73
N THR A 54 -1.98 -1.30 -13.91
CA THR A 54 -3.29 -2.00 -13.81
C THR A 54 -3.70 -2.35 -12.37
N GLY A 55 -2.85 -2.03 -11.38
CA GLY A 55 -3.12 -2.26 -9.95
C GLY A 55 -4.00 -1.18 -9.32
N TYR A 56 -4.25 -1.32 -8.01
CA TYR A 56 -5.11 -0.42 -7.23
C TYR A 56 -4.73 1.04 -7.35
N ILE A 57 -3.44 1.37 -7.15
CA ILE A 57 -2.94 2.76 -7.27
C ILE A 57 -2.85 3.17 -8.74
N GLY A 58 -2.39 2.26 -9.62
CA GLY A 58 -2.19 2.57 -11.04
C GLY A 58 -3.45 3.01 -11.77
N ARG A 59 -4.60 2.45 -11.41
CA ARG A 59 -5.90 2.85 -11.97
C ARG A 59 -6.33 4.28 -11.61
N ALA A 60 -5.76 4.87 -10.57
CA ALA A 60 -5.94 6.29 -10.26
C ALA A 60 -4.78 7.14 -10.83
N LEU A 61 -3.54 6.61 -10.81
CA LEU A 61 -2.36 7.34 -11.26
C LEU A 61 -2.35 7.59 -12.78
N VAL A 62 -2.72 6.59 -13.58
CA VAL A 62 -2.68 6.71 -15.05
C VAL A 62 -3.60 7.83 -15.55
N PRO A 63 -4.89 7.92 -15.14
CA PRO A 63 -5.74 9.06 -15.47
C PRO A 63 -5.21 10.39 -14.94
N GLU A 64 -4.63 10.41 -13.73
CA GLU A 64 -4.10 11.65 -13.15
C GLU A 64 -2.89 12.17 -13.94
N LEU A 65 -1.98 11.29 -14.39
CA LEU A 65 -0.88 11.64 -15.30
C LEU A 65 -1.41 12.29 -16.59
N ALA A 66 -2.39 11.65 -17.25
CA ALA A 66 -2.98 12.17 -18.46
C ALA A 66 -3.66 13.54 -18.24
N ARG A 67 -4.41 13.67 -17.15
CA ARG A 67 -5.08 14.93 -16.75
C ARG A 67 -4.09 16.08 -16.53
N ARG A 68 -2.88 15.77 -16.08
CA ARG A 68 -1.79 16.72 -15.82
C ARG A 68 -0.88 16.96 -17.03
N GLY A 69 -1.25 16.46 -18.21
CA GLY A 69 -0.52 16.70 -19.46
C GLY A 69 0.69 15.80 -19.69
N TYR A 70 0.90 14.77 -18.88
CA TYR A 70 1.87 13.70 -19.15
C TYR A 70 1.28 12.68 -20.12
N HIS A 71 2.14 11.92 -20.79
CA HIS A 71 1.73 10.78 -21.61
C HIS A 71 2.04 9.48 -20.86
N PRO A 72 1.03 8.83 -20.22
CA PRO A 72 1.27 7.60 -19.49
C PRO A 72 1.53 6.43 -20.43
N VAL A 73 2.51 5.60 -20.07
CA VAL A 73 2.83 4.34 -20.73
C VAL A 73 2.67 3.22 -19.70
N VAL A 74 1.86 2.21 -19.98
CA VAL A 74 1.60 1.10 -19.06
C VAL A 74 2.14 -0.19 -19.61
N LEU A 75 3.01 -0.88 -18.87
CA LEU A 75 3.44 -2.25 -19.17
C LEU A 75 2.56 -3.23 -18.37
N THR A 76 1.84 -4.10 -19.06
CA THR A 76 0.94 -5.08 -18.42
C THR A 76 1.07 -6.47 -19.04
N ARG A 77 0.89 -7.48 -18.19
CA ARG A 77 0.84 -8.89 -18.62
C ARG A 77 -0.51 -9.28 -19.24
N ASP A 78 -1.54 -8.50 -18.96
CA ASP A 78 -2.91 -8.78 -19.41
C ASP A 78 -3.31 -7.88 -20.56
N PRO A 79 -3.44 -8.42 -21.79
CA PRO A 79 -3.86 -7.66 -22.96
C PRO A 79 -5.24 -7.00 -22.82
N ALA A 80 -6.15 -7.61 -22.03
CA ALA A 80 -7.48 -7.06 -21.81
C ALA A 80 -7.44 -5.72 -21.08
N SER A 81 -6.37 -5.45 -20.33
CA SER A 81 -6.19 -4.17 -19.66
C SER A 81 -6.06 -2.98 -20.63
N ALA A 82 -5.68 -3.21 -21.89
CA ALA A 82 -5.55 -2.15 -22.89
C ALA A 82 -6.89 -1.50 -23.27
N THR A 83 -8.00 -2.18 -22.99
CA THR A 83 -9.36 -1.71 -23.32
C THR A 83 -10.08 -1.10 -22.12
N LEU A 84 -9.42 -0.98 -20.96
CA LEU A 84 -10.01 -0.39 -19.77
C LEU A 84 -10.24 1.11 -19.98
N PRO A 85 -11.46 1.62 -19.67
CA PRO A 85 -11.82 3.03 -19.91
C PRO A 85 -10.87 4.02 -19.21
N GLU A 86 -10.36 3.66 -18.03
CA GLU A 86 -9.43 4.49 -17.27
C GLU A 86 -8.07 4.69 -17.95
N PHE A 87 -7.74 3.89 -18.97
CA PHE A 87 -6.50 4.03 -19.76
C PHE A 87 -6.67 4.76 -21.08
N GLY A 88 -7.85 5.41 -21.28
CA GLY A 88 -8.02 6.30 -22.44
C GLY A 88 -6.97 7.41 -22.44
N GLY A 89 -6.12 7.45 -23.49
CA GLY A 89 -5.02 8.40 -23.59
C GLY A 89 -3.67 7.88 -23.05
N ALA A 90 -3.58 6.61 -22.66
CA ALA A 90 -2.33 5.95 -22.32
C ALA A 90 -1.90 4.97 -23.41
N ASP A 91 -0.59 4.80 -23.61
CA ASP A 91 -0.05 3.69 -24.38
C ASP A 91 0.03 2.44 -23.48
N VAL A 92 -0.72 1.40 -23.82
CA VAL A 92 -0.68 0.12 -23.08
C VAL A 92 0.07 -0.93 -23.89
N LEU A 93 1.20 -1.36 -23.35
CA LEU A 93 2.08 -2.36 -23.95
C LEU A 93 1.98 -3.68 -23.20
N VAL A 94 1.95 -4.79 -23.94
CA VAL A 94 1.90 -6.14 -23.35
C VAL A 94 3.31 -6.66 -23.10
N GLY A 95 3.58 -7.09 -21.87
CA GLY A 95 4.85 -7.67 -21.44
C GLY A 95 4.90 -7.89 -19.92
N ASP A 96 5.86 -8.69 -19.48
CA ASP A 96 6.09 -8.95 -18.04
C ASP A 96 7.32 -8.17 -17.57
N PRO A 97 7.20 -7.24 -16.60
CA PRO A 97 8.34 -6.49 -16.08
C PRO A 97 9.40 -7.37 -15.40
N VAL A 98 9.08 -8.64 -15.09
CA VAL A 98 10.06 -9.62 -14.61
C VAL A 98 11.03 -10.03 -15.71
N GLU A 99 10.63 -9.97 -16.96
CA GLU A 99 11.45 -10.28 -18.13
C GLU A 99 12.17 -9.02 -18.63
N PRO A 100 13.51 -8.94 -18.52
CA PRO A 100 14.26 -7.73 -18.90
C PRO A 100 13.98 -7.27 -20.34
N ALA A 101 13.86 -8.22 -21.28
CA ALA A 101 13.59 -7.91 -22.68
C ALA A 101 12.25 -7.22 -22.92
N ASP A 102 11.25 -7.50 -22.06
CA ASP A 102 9.94 -6.87 -22.19
C ASP A 102 9.99 -5.41 -21.73
N VAL A 103 10.76 -5.13 -20.67
CA VAL A 103 10.99 -3.75 -20.21
C VAL A 103 11.81 -2.98 -21.25
N GLU A 104 12.89 -3.59 -21.78
CA GLU A 104 13.77 -2.98 -22.78
C GLU A 104 13.00 -2.55 -24.03
N ARG A 105 12.10 -3.40 -24.54
CA ARG A 105 11.23 -3.07 -25.70
C ARG A 105 10.38 -1.81 -25.48
N VAL A 106 10.00 -1.47 -24.25
CA VAL A 106 9.27 -0.23 -23.99
C VAL A 106 10.14 0.97 -24.29
N PHE A 107 11.38 0.97 -23.81
CA PHE A 107 12.34 2.07 -23.99
C PHE A 107 12.85 2.16 -25.44
N GLU A 108 12.99 1.04 -26.15
CA GLU A 108 13.31 1.03 -27.57
C GLU A 108 12.20 1.66 -28.43
N ARG A 109 10.93 1.47 -28.01
CA ARG A 109 9.75 1.93 -28.76
C ARG A 109 9.40 3.38 -28.46
N LEU A 110 9.56 3.83 -27.21
CA LEU A 110 9.14 5.14 -26.74
C LEU A 110 10.24 5.82 -25.92
N PRO A 111 10.48 7.12 -26.14
CA PRO A 111 11.41 7.89 -25.30
C PRO A 111 10.79 8.11 -23.90
N ILE A 112 11.12 7.26 -22.95
CA ILE A 112 10.62 7.36 -21.57
C ILE A 112 11.44 8.37 -20.78
N GLN A 113 10.80 9.39 -20.21
CA GLN A 113 11.44 10.43 -19.41
C GLN A 113 11.43 10.13 -17.90
N ALA A 114 10.42 9.39 -17.41
CA ALA A 114 10.36 8.95 -16.03
C ALA A 114 9.70 7.58 -15.89
N VAL A 115 10.00 6.90 -14.78
CA VAL A 115 9.36 5.64 -14.43
C VAL A 115 8.75 5.78 -13.04
N ILE A 116 7.50 5.33 -12.86
CA ILE A 116 6.87 5.14 -11.54
C ILE A 116 6.59 3.66 -11.35
N SER A 117 7.23 3.06 -10.35
CA SER A 117 7.02 1.65 -10.01
C SER A 117 6.04 1.52 -8.84
N LEU A 118 4.88 0.91 -9.12
CA LEU A 118 3.82 0.56 -8.17
C LEU A 118 3.78 -0.96 -7.93
N LEU A 119 4.80 -1.68 -8.38
CA LEU A 119 4.81 -3.15 -8.34
C LEU A 119 4.72 -3.65 -6.90
N SER A 120 3.82 -4.62 -6.71
CA SER A 120 3.72 -5.40 -5.49
C SER A 120 3.14 -6.78 -5.80
N SER A 121 3.69 -7.80 -5.14
CA SER A 121 3.29 -9.19 -5.32
C SER A 121 1.83 -9.39 -4.91
N ARG A 122 1.07 -10.11 -5.74
CA ARG A 122 -0.30 -10.56 -5.41
C ARG A 122 -0.30 -11.80 -4.50
N ARG A 123 0.85 -12.45 -4.33
CA ARG A 123 1.06 -13.59 -3.42
C ARG A 123 2.15 -13.23 -2.40
N PRO A 124 1.86 -12.31 -1.45
CA PRO A 124 2.85 -11.74 -0.55
C PRO A 124 3.40 -12.75 0.49
N ASN A 125 2.89 -13.96 0.50
CA ASN A 125 3.35 -15.12 1.28
C ASN A 125 4.26 -16.09 0.50
N ASP A 126 4.49 -15.82 -0.78
CA ASP A 126 5.36 -16.60 -1.66
C ASP A 126 6.69 -15.86 -1.85
N PRO A 127 7.80 -16.37 -1.25
CA PRO A 127 9.09 -15.69 -1.33
C PRO A 127 9.61 -15.52 -2.76
N GLU A 128 9.35 -16.50 -3.63
CA GLU A 128 9.80 -16.45 -5.02
C GLU A 128 9.01 -15.42 -5.81
N GLU A 129 7.68 -15.35 -5.61
CA GLU A 129 6.86 -14.33 -6.24
C GLU A 129 7.23 -12.94 -5.74
N CYS A 130 7.44 -12.75 -4.43
CA CYS A 130 7.90 -11.48 -3.88
C CYS A 130 9.25 -11.09 -4.46
N ARG A 131 10.22 -12.02 -4.52
CA ARG A 131 11.53 -11.74 -5.13
C ARG A 131 11.40 -11.31 -6.59
N ARG A 132 10.57 -12.01 -7.38
CA ARG A 132 10.37 -11.71 -8.80
C ARG A 132 9.69 -10.36 -9.01
N VAL A 133 8.61 -10.08 -8.28
CA VAL A 133 7.77 -8.89 -8.51
C VAL A 133 8.27 -7.68 -7.73
N ASP A 134 8.53 -7.82 -6.42
CA ASP A 134 8.88 -6.69 -5.55
C ASP A 134 10.36 -6.29 -5.67
N TYR A 135 11.23 -7.16 -6.24
CA TYR A 135 12.66 -6.86 -6.44
C TYR A 135 13.06 -6.92 -7.91
N THR A 136 13.02 -8.11 -8.57
CA THR A 136 13.59 -8.29 -9.91
C THR A 136 12.92 -7.39 -10.95
N ALA A 137 11.59 -7.35 -10.99
CA ALA A 137 10.87 -6.51 -11.94
C ALA A 137 11.16 -5.01 -11.75
N VAL A 138 11.29 -4.56 -10.50
CA VAL A 138 11.62 -3.16 -10.19
C VAL A 138 13.05 -2.83 -10.61
N THR A 139 14.02 -3.71 -10.31
CA THR A 139 15.43 -3.49 -10.71
C THR A 139 15.64 -3.57 -12.22
N ASN A 140 14.85 -4.35 -12.96
CA ASN A 140 14.81 -4.29 -14.42
C ASN A 140 14.39 -2.91 -14.89
N GLY A 141 13.31 -2.36 -14.32
CA GLY A 141 12.86 -0.98 -14.62
C GLY A 141 13.93 0.08 -14.34
N ILE A 142 14.64 -0.02 -13.20
CA ILE A 142 15.74 0.89 -12.85
C ILE A 142 16.86 0.83 -13.88
N ARG A 143 17.30 -0.38 -14.26
CA ARG A 143 18.40 -0.59 -15.21
C ARG A 143 18.07 -0.05 -16.60
N SER A 144 16.89 -0.40 -17.14
CA SER A 144 16.47 0.08 -18.45
C SER A 144 16.26 1.59 -18.43
N ALA A 145 15.68 2.18 -17.39
CA ALA A 145 15.53 3.62 -17.24
C ALA A 145 16.88 4.34 -17.27
N ALA A 146 17.85 3.86 -16.52
CA ALA A 146 19.21 4.42 -16.52
C ALA A 146 19.93 4.25 -17.89
N ALA A 147 19.84 3.07 -18.50
CA ALA A 147 20.49 2.77 -19.77
C ALA A 147 19.97 3.65 -20.93
N HIS A 148 18.69 4.02 -20.90
CA HIS A 148 18.03 4.85 -21.90
C HIS A 148 17.92 6.34 -21.52
N GLY A 149 18.57 6.77 -20.45
CA GLY A 149 18.66 8.18 -20.07
C GLY A 149 17.35 8.79 -19.56
N ALA A 150 16.47 7.99 -18.96
CA ALA A 150 15.35 8.52 -18.21
C ALA A 150 15.85 9.42 -17.08
N ARG A 151 15.12 10.50 -16.80
CA ARG A 151 15.57 11.51 -15.83
C ARG A 151 15.28 11.12 -14.40
N GLN A 152 14.15 10.40 -14.15
CA GLN A 152 13.72 10.07 -12.79
C GLN A 152 13.10 8.68 -12.68
N PHE A 153 13.36 8.03 -11.56
CA PHE A 153 12.70 6.80 -11.13
C PHE A 153 12.01 7.02 -9.77
N ILE A 154 10.69 6.89 -9.73
CA ILE A 154 9.92 6.93 -8.48
C ILE A 154 9.57 5.50 -8.07
N HIS A 155 10.02 5.06 -6.88
CA HIS A 155 9.67 3.77 -6.31
C HIS A 155 8.62 3.92 -5.21
N VAL A 156 7.45 3.34 -5.40
CA VAL A 156 6.43 3.25 -4.34
C VAL A 156 6.74 2.02 -3.49
N SER A 157 7.35 2.30 -2.35
CA SER A 157 7.74 1.32 -1.35
C SER A 157 6.59 1.06 -0.35
N ASP A 158 6.88 0.90 0.93
CA ASP A 158 5.93 0.62 1.99
C ASP A 158 6.40 1.31 3.28
N TYR A 159 5.48 1.95 4.02
CA TYR A 159 5.82 2.55 5.31
C TYR A 159 6.44 1.53 6.27
N GLY A 160 6.01 0.27 6.20
CA GLY A 160 6.54 -0.82 6.99
C GLY A 160 8.02 -1.14 6.76
N CYS A 161 8.66 -0.58 5.72
CA CYS A 161 10.12 -0.68 5.53
C CYS A 161 10.93 -0.01 6.65
N TYR A 162 10.33 0.82 7.50
CA TYR A 162 10.97 1.28 8.74
C TYR A 162 11.13 0.15 9.77
N ARG A 163 10.25 -0.87 9.72
CA ARG A 163 10.29 -2.04 10.58
C ARG A 163 9.82 -3.27 9.80
N PRO A 164 10.64 -3.80 8.87
CA PRO A 164 10.21 -4.84 7.95
C PRO A 164 10.03 -6.18 8.68
N GLU A 165 8.81 -6.70 8.68
CA GLU A 165 8.44 -8.01 9.23
C GLU A 165 7.80 -8.92 8.16
N LEU A 166 7.31 -8.34 7.06
CA LEU A 166 6.63 -9.05 5.98
C LEU A 166 7.54 -9.18 4.75
N LEU A 167 7.39 -10.25 3.99
CA LEU A 167 8.22 -10.53 2.80
C LEU A 167 8.24 -9.37 1.79
N PRO A 168 7.11 -8.76 1.39
CA PRO A 168 7.14 -7.62 0.47
C PRO A 168 7.98 -6.47 0.98
N GLN A 169 7.91 -6.15 2.28
CA GLN A 169 8.69 -5.08 2.90
C GLN A 169 10.19 -5.34 2.80
N ILE A 170 10.61 -6.61 3.00
CA ILE A 170 12.02 -7.01 2.89
C ILE A 170 12.54 -6.78 1.47
N TYR A 171 11.79 -7.20 0.44
CA TYR A 171 12.22 -7.03 -0.95
C TYR A 171 12.14 -5.58 -1.42
N LYS A 172 11.13 -4.83 -0.99
CA LYS A 172 11.07 -3.37 -1.25
C LYS A 172 12.25 -2.64 -0.61
N LEU A 173 12.63 -3.00 0.62
CA LEU A 173 13.82 -2.43 1.28
C LEU A 173 15.12 -2.77 0.53
N GLN A 174 15.22 -3.93 -0.12
CA GLN A 174 16.36 -4.25 -0.99
C GLN A 174 16.41 -3.32 -2.22
N VAL A 175 15.27 -3.04 -2.85
CA VAL A 175 15.20 -2.04 -3.96
C VAL A 175 15.61 -0.66 -3.48
N GLU A 176 15.16 -0.24 -2.29
CA GLU A 176 15.62 1.02 -1.70
C GLU A 176 17.13 1.03 -1.51
N GLY A 177 17.70 -0.10 -1.07
CA GLY A 177 19.16 -0.27 -0.97
C GLY A 177 19.90 -0.10 -2.30
N GLU A 178 19.35 -0.59 -3.42
CA GLU A 178 19.91 -0.39 -4.76
C GLU A 178 19.91 1.11 -5.14
N LEU A 179 18.80 1.80 -4.89
CA LEU A 179 18.66 3.23 -5.21
C LEU A 179 19.59 4.08 -4.32
N ILE A 180 19.56 3.90 -3.01
CA ILE A 180 20.37 4.67 -2.05
C ILE A 180 21.85 4.34 -2.19
N GLY A 181 22.20 3.08 -2.47
CA GLY A 181 23.57 2.60 -2.63
C GLY A 181 24.26 3.03 -3.93
N GLY A 182 23.56 3.72 -4.84
CA GLY A 182 24.13 4.21 -6.09
C GLY A 182 24.14 3.18 -7.25
N HIS A 183 23.47 2.04 -7.09
CA HIS A 183 23.38 1.00 -8.13
C HIS A 183 22.30 1.30 -9.18
N HIS A 184 21.95 2.57 -9.34
CA HIS A 184 20.87 3.07 -10.22
C HIS A 184 21.38 3.74 -11.50
N GLY A 185 22.66 3.60 -11.84
CA GLY A 185 23.22 4.14 -13.09
C GLY A 185 23.21 5.66 -13.22
N GLY A 186 23.08 6.41 -12.11
CA GLY A 186 23.09 7.88 -12.10
C GLY A 186 21.72 8.52 -12.36
N ILE A 187 20.62 7.74 -12.45
CA ILE A 187 19.26 8.29 -12.56
C ILE A 187 18.82 8.97 -11.26
N ASP A 188 18.14 10.10 -11.33
CA ASP A 188 17.51 10.71 -10.18
C ASP A 188 16.40 9.80 -9.63
N TRP A 189 16.33 9.64 -8.31
CA TRP A 189 15.37 8.73 -7.71
C TRP A 189 14.58 9.39 -6.57
N THR A 190 13.37 8.89 -6.36
CA THR A 190 12.52 9.23 -5.22
C THR A 190 11.88 7.96 -4.69
N ILE A 191 11.95 7.71 -3.39
CA ILE A 191 11.29 6.58 -2.74
C ILE A 191 10.09 7.14 -1.96
N VAL A 192 8.89 6.67 -2.29
CA VAL A 192 7.66 7.04 -1.57
C VAL A 192 7.23 5.87 -0.70
N ARG A 193 7.06 6.12 0.62
CA ARG A 193 6.59 5.14 1.60
C ARG A 193 5.19 5.49 2.09
N PRO A 194 4.13 5.10 1.36
CA PRO A 194 2.76 5.34 1.80
C PRO A 194 2.42 4.48 3.02
N THR A 195 1.54 5.01 3.86
CA THR A 195 0.89 4.26 4.94
C THR A 195 -0.13 3.25 4.39
N ALA A 196 -1.01 2.73 5.23
CA ALA A 196 -2.06 1.82 4.79
C ALA A 196 -2.97 2.45 3.73
N TYR A 197 -3.55 1.60 2.88
CA TYR A 197 -4.62 1.99 1.97
C TYR A 197 -5.99 1.63 2.56
N PHE A 198 -7.03 2.38 2.23
CA PHE A 198 -8.39 2.17 2.73
C PHE A 198 -8.91 0.73 2.60
N PRO A 199 -8.67 -0.01 1.48
CA PRO A 199 -9.10 -1.39 1.35
C PRO A 199 -8.58 -2.32 2.44
N TYR A 200 -7.37 -2.09 2.98
CA TYR A 200 -6.81 -2.92 4.05
C TYR A 200 -7.61 -2.80 5.36
N LEU A 201 -8.16 -1.62 5.64
CA LEU A 201 -8.98 -1.36 6.83
C LEU A 201 -10.45 -1.77 6.64
N SER A 202 -10.86 -2.07 5.41
CA SER A 202 -12.24 -2.43 5.09
C SER A 202 -12.49 -3.93 4.91
N VAL A 203 -11.50 -4.79 5.15
CA VAL A 203 -11.61 -6.25 4.93
C VAL A 203 -12.78 -6.90 5.67
N ASN A 204 -13.15 -6.36 6.84
CA ASN A 204 -14.27 -6.83 7.64
C ASN A 204 -15.60 -6.11 7.33
N PHE A 205 -15.63 -5.15 6.40
CA PHE A 205 -16.82 -4.35 6.12
C PHE A 205 -18.04 -5.19 5.73
N GLY A 206 -17.84 -6.16 4.84
CA GLY A 206 -18.90 -7.09 4.45
C GLY A 206 -19.38 -7.97 5.61
N ASP A 207 -18.48 -8.38 6.51
CA ASP A 207 -18.84 -9.18 7.69
C ASP A 207 -19.71 -8.36 8.65
N VAL A 208 -19.32 -7.13 8.96
CA VAL A 208 -20.10 -6.22 9.81
C VAL A 208 -21.45 -5.88 9.15
N LYS A 209 -21.45 -5.62 7.84
CA LYS A 209 -22.69 -5.36 7.08
C LYS A 209 -23.69 -6.53 7.18
N HIS A 210 -23.21 -7.77 7.23
CA HIS A 210 -24.03 -8.98 7.43
C HIS A 210 -24.30 -9.33 8.91
N GLY A 211 -23.99 -8.43 9.85
CA GLY A 211 -24.27 -8.64 11.27
C GLY A 211 -23.27 -9.53 12.00
N ARG A 212 -22.08 -9.73 11.43
CA ARG A 212 -21.01 -10.46 12.11
C ARG A 212 -20.16 -9.51 12.98
N PRO A 213 -19.53 -10.01 14.05
CA PRO A 213 -18.67 -9.18 14.88
C PRO A 213 -17.41 -8.74 14.14
N TYR A 214 -16.92 -7.55 14.48
CA TYR A 214 -15.62 -7.06 14.07
C TYR A 214 -14.54 -7.59 15.01
N ARG A 215 -13.46 -8.15 14.44
CA ARG A 215 -12.39 -8.74 15.23
C ARG A 215 -11.33 -7.72 15.61
N ILE A 216 -10.95 -7.72 16.90
CA ILE A 216 -9.85 -6.94 17.44
C ILE A 216 -8.93 -7.81 18.31
N PHE A 217 -7.69 -7.32 18.53
CA PHE A 217 -6.77 -7.90 19.49
C PHE A 217 -6.86 -7.12 20.80
N ASP A 218 -7.20 -7.83 21.91
CA ASP A 218 -7.37 -7.26 23.22
C ASP A 218 -8.30 -6.01 23.17
N HIS A 219 -7.78 -4.82 23.46
CA HIS A 219 -8.55 -3.57 23.38
C HIS A 219 -8.58 -2.94 21.95
N GLY A 220 -7.73 -3.41 20.99
CA GLY A 220 -7.70 -2.92 19.62
C GLY A 220 -7.07 -1.53 19.39
N GLU A 221 -6.35 -1.02 20.43
CA GLU A 221 -5.77 0.33 20.41
C GLU A 221 -4.26 0.31 20.68
N TYR A 222 -3.55 -0.65 20.09
CA TYR A 222 -2.09 -0.73 20.21
C TYR A 222 -1.35 0.23 19.30
N ALA A 223 -1.94 0.61 18.18
CA ALA A 223 -1.30 1.41 17.16
C ALA A 223 -2.31 2.28 16.39
N LEU A 224 -1.79 3.34 15.78
CA LEU A 224 -2.53 4.24 14.91
C LEU A 224 -2.07 4.13 13.46
N SER A 225 -2.99 4.45 12.55
CA SER A 225 -2.72 4.64 11.12
C SER A 225 -3.44 5.87 10.61
N ASN A 226 -2.81 6.59 9.66
CA ASN A 226 -3.49 7.57 8.82
C ASN A 226 -3.46 7.08 7.36
N PRO A 227 -4.36 6.15 6.99
CA PRO A 227 -4.39 5.56 5.66
C PRO A 227 -4.59 6.62 4.58
N ILE A 228 -4.03 6.39 3.39
CA ILE A 228 -4.10 7.32 2.27
C ILE A 228 -4.99 6.78 1.15
N ALA A 229 -5.80 7.65 0.55
CA ALA A 229 -6.57 7.34 -0.64
C ALA A 229 -5.64 7.16 -1.85
N ARG A 230 -6.01 6.29 -2.78
CA ARG A 230 -5.23 6.09 -4.02
C ARG A 230 -5.20 7.34 -4.90
N GLU A 231 -6.26 8.14 -4.88
CA GLU A 231 -6.38 9.40 -5.61
C GLU A 231 -5.40 10.43 -5.04
N ASP A 232 -5.38 10.62 -3.72
CA ASP A 232 -4.46 11.52 -3.04
C ASP A 232 -2.99 11.08 -3.23
N LEU A 233 -2.71 9.78 -3.14
CA LEU A 233 -1.38 9.25 -3.42
C LEU A 233 -0.97 9.45 -4.88
N SER A 234 -1.90 9.30 -5.82
CA SER A 234 -1.63 9.53 -7.24
C SER A 234 -1.28 10.99 -7.51
N GLU A 235 -2.01 11.92 -6.93
CA GLU A 235 -1.68 13.35 -6.98
C GLU A 235 -0.30 13.63 -6.38
N PHE A 236 0.02 13.06 -5.22
CA PHE A 236 1.33 13.17 -4.59
C PHE A 236 2.46 12.69 -5.50
N LEU A 237 2.29 11.52 -6.16
CA LEU A 237 3.27 10.94 -7.06
C LEU A 237 3.49 11.82 -8.30
N VAL A 238 2.41 12.37 -8.88
CA VAL A 238 2.53 13.27 -10.03
C VAL A 238 3.21 14.58 -9.63
N ASN A 239 2.93 15.11 -8.46
CA ASN A 239 3.58 16.32 -7.95
C ASN A 239 5.08 16.10 -7.63
N ALA A 240 5.51 14.87 -7.39
CA ALA A 240 6.93 14.52 -7.19
C ALA A 240 7.70 14.32 -8.50
N LEU A 241 7.01 14.27 -9.66
CA LEU A 241 7.67 14.11 -10.96
C LEU A 241 8.47 15.37 -11.30
N PHE A 242 9.72 15.15 -11.67
CA PHE A 242 10.65 16.18 -12.13
C PHE A 242 10.86 17.34 -11.15
N ASP A 243 10.54 17.13 -9.86
CA ASP A 243 10.82 18.07 -8.77
C ASP A 243 12.19 17.78 -8.15
N PRO A 244 13.22 18.61 -8.41
CA PRO A 244 14.58 18.37 -7.87
C PRO A 244 14.62 18.37 -6.33
N GLU A 245 13.67 19.01 -5.66
CA GLU A 245 13.59 18.98 -4.20
C GLU A 245 13.21 17.60 -3.64
N GLN A 246 12.67 16.72 -4.50
CA GLN A 246 12.29 15.36 -4.13
C GLN A 246 13.33 14.31 -4.57
N TYR A 247 14.38 14.70 -5.28
CA TYR A 247 15.42 13.78 -5.71
C TYR A 247 16.26 13.29 -4.54
N SER A 248 16.67 12.03 -4.60
CA SER A 248 17.47 11.34 -3.57
C SER A 248 16.82 11.37 -2.18
N ARG A 249 15.48 11.30 -2.12
CA ARG A 249 14.71 11.36 -0.87
C ARG A 249 13.83 10.15 -0.67
N VAL A 250 13.66 9.81 0.61
CA VAL A 250 12.65 8.88 1.09
C VAL A 250 11.50 9.68 1.71
N LEU A 251 10.32 9.58 1.12
CA LEU A 251 9.15 10.38 1.44
C LEU A 251 8.05 9.50 2.06
N PRO A 252 7.95 9.41 3.39
CA PRO A 252 6.77 8.81 4.02
C PRO A 252 5.56 9.70 3.81
N VAL A 253 4.40 9.13 3.46
CA VAL A 253 3.17 9.87 3.22
C VAL A 253 1.95 9.10 3.71
N GLY A 254 1.02 9.79 4.37
CA GLY A 254 -0.26 9.24 4.81
C GLY A 254 -1.40 10.19 4.48
N GLY A 255 -2.63 9.78 4.73
CA GLY A 255 -3.81 10.62 4.55
C GLY A 255 -3.94 11.70 5.64
N PRO A 256 -4.97 12.55 5.57
CA PRO A 256 -5.12 13.72 6.44
C PRO A 256 -5.18 13.36 7.92
N TRP A 257 -4.63 14.24 8.78
CA TRP A 257 -4.69 14.11 10.23
C TRP A 257 -6.00 14.66 10.77
N VAL A 258 -7.08 13.97 10.51
CA VAL A 258 -8.43 14.28 11.00
C VAL A 258 -9.03 13.07 11.70
N ALA A 259 -10.03 13.29 12.57
CA ALA A 259 -10.64 12.22 13.37
C ALA A 259 -11.20 11.08 12.51
N ASP A 260 -11.71 11.39 11.33
CA ASP A 260 -12.29 10.44 10.38
C ASP A 260 -11.23 9.65 9.57
N ASN A 261 -9.94 9.87 9.85
CA ASN A 261 -8.85 9.21 9.13
C ASN A 261 -7.67 8.76 10.02
N VAL A 262 -7.44 9.38 11.19
CA VAL A 262 -6.45 8.86 12.15
C VAL A 262 -7.12 7.84 13.05
N VAL A 263 -6.86 6.57 12.79
CA VAL A 263 -7.61 5.46 13.39
C VAL A 263 -6.70 4.38 13.99
N SER A 264 -7.17 3.78 15.07
CA SER A 264 -6.77 2.45 15.52
C SER A 264 -7.65 1.39 14.86
N ILE A 265 -7.32 0.11 15.03
CA ILE A 265 -8.20 -0.98 14.56
C ILE A 265 -9.58 -0.89 15.24
N ARG A 266 -9.61 -0.51 16.53
CA ARG A 266 -10.86 -0.33 17.26
C ARG A 266 -11.68 0.83 16.71
N SER A 267 -11.09 2.02 16.60
CA SER A 267 -11.83 3.19 16.11
C SER A 267 -12.25 3.06 14.65
N ALA A 268 -11.51 2.34 13.81
CA ALA A 268 -11.94 1.99 12.46
C ALA A 268 -13.18 1.06 12.48
N GLY A 269 -13.23 0.10 13.40
CA GLY A 269 -14.41 -0.75 13.62
C GLY A 269 -15.62 0.04 14.12
N GLU A 270 -15.42 0.94 15.09
CA GLU A 270 -16.48 1.83 15.60
C GLU A 270 -17.07 2.68 14.48
N MET A 271 -16.22 3.32 13.68
CA MET A 271 -16.62 4.08 12.50
C MET A 271 -17.40 3.22 11.50
N MET A 272 -17.01 1.96 11.30
CA MET A 272 -17.70 1.03 10.41
C MET A 272 -19.11 0.69 10.92
N PHE A 273 -19.27 0.41 12.21
CA PHE A 273 -20.57 0.20 12.84
C PHE A 273 -21.48 1.43 12.71
N GLU A 274 -20.92 2.62 12.99
CA GLU A 274 -21.63 3.89 12.85
C GLU A 274 -22.14 4.13 11.43
N VAL A 275 -21.28 3.99 10.41
CA VAL A 275 -21.63 4.14 9.00
C VAL A 275 -22.73 3.16 8.57
N LEU A 276 -22.72 1.96 9.12
CA LEU A 276 -23.72 0.93 8.82
C LEU A 276 -24.99 1.01 9.67
N GLY A 277 -25.04 1.94 10.66
CA GLY A 277 -26.17 2.06 11.59
C GLY A 277 -26.35 0.80 12.45
N ARG A 278 -25.27 0.17 12.90
CA ARG A 278 -25.28 -1.06 13.68
C ARG A 278 -24.70 -0.86 15.06
N GLU A 279 -25.25 -1.58 16.04
CA GLU A 279 -24.63 -1.66 17.36
C GLU A 279 -23.30 -2.41 17.28
N PRO A 280 -22.24 -1.92 17.97
CA PRO A 280 -20.93 -2.56 17.98
C PRO A 280 -20.95 -3.98 18.52
N GLN A 281 -20.43 -4.92 17.75
CA GLN A 281 -20.23 -6.31 18.14
C GLN A 281 -18.77 -6.70 17.91
N TRP A 282 -18.09 -7.12 18.98
CA TRP A 282 -16.66 -7.38 18.96
C TRP A 282 -16.35 -8.86 19.16
N GLU A 283 -15.49 -9.41 18.30
CA GLU A 283 -14.78 -10.67 18.56
C GLU A 283 -13.37 -10.33 19.05
N VAL A 284 -13.14 -10.50 20.35
CA VAL A 284 -11.86 -10.16 20.99
C VAL A 284 -10.98 -11.42 21.04
N GLU A 285 -9.79 -11.34 20.44
CA GLU A 285 -8.76 -12.40 20.54
C GLU A 285 -7.55 -11.89 21.32
N ALA A 286 -7.02 -12.69 22.24
CA ALA A 286 -5.78 -12.33 22.94
C ALA A 286 -4.58 -12.38 22.00
N LEU A 287 -3.76 -11.33 21.99
CA LEU A 287 -2.57 -11.23 21.13
C LEU A 287 -1.59 -12.40 21.35
N THR A 288 -1.43 -12.83 22.61
CA THR A 288 -0.57 -13.97 22.98
C THR A 288 -1.08 -15.31 22.41
N ALA A 289 -2.40 -15.52 22.41
CA ALA A 289 -3.01 -16.72 21.83
C ALA A 289 -2.83 -16.72 20.29
N TRP A 290 -2.90 -15.56 19.66
CA TRP A 290 -2.66 -15.38 18.23
C TRP A 290 -1.24 -15.78 17.84
N ASP A 291 -0.24 -15.38 18.60
CA ASP A 291 1.16 -15.76 18.37
C ASP A 291 1.39 -17.27 18.44
N ALA A 292 0.74 -17.93 19.38
CA ALA A 292 0.81 -19.39 19.48
C ALA A 292 0.19 -20.08 18.25
N LYS A 293 -0.94 -19.55 17.76
CA LYS A 293 -1.65 -20.04 16.58
C LYS A 293 -0.84 -19.84 15.30
N THR A 294 -0.25 -18.65 15.07
CA THR A 294 0.57 -18.38 13.90
C THR A 294 1.84 -19.23 13.88
N ARG A 295 2.54 -19.38 15.01
CA ARG A 295 3.69 -20.29 15.11
C ARG A 295 3.33 -21.74 14.74
N ARG A 296 2.18 -22.22 15.18
CA ARG A 296 1.69 -23.57 14.81
C ARG A 296 1.43 -23.68 13.30
N LEU A 297 0.75 -22.68 12.72
CA LEU A 297 0.43 -22.66 11.29
C LEU A 297 1.68 -22.56 10.42
N ARG A 298 2.69 -21.78 10.80
CA ARG A 298 3.97 -21.71 10.10
C ARG A 298 4.68 -23.07 10.09
N ARG A 299 4.65 -23.82 11.19
CA ARG A 299 5.21 -25.19 11.22
C ARG A 299 4.45 -26.11 10.29
N MET A 300 3.13 -26.08 10.29
CA MET A 300 2.29 -26.87 9.40
C MET A 300 2.46 -26.44 7.94
N GLY A 301 2.74 -25.19 7.66
CA GLY A 301 2.97 -24.63 6.33
C GLY A 301 4.20 -25.20 5.61
N LYS A 302 5.12 -25.85 6.33
CA LYS A 302 6.23 -26.62 5.73
C LYS A 302 5.75 -27.83 4.93
N VAL A 303 4.60 -28.39 5.31
CA VAL A 303 4.00 -29.57 4.67
C VAL A 303 2.76 -29.19 3.85
N TYR A 304 1.98 -28.24 4.34
CA TYR A 304 0.70 -27.80 3.75
C TYR A 304 0.79 -26.32 3.33
N PRO A 305 1.02 -25.99 2.05
CA PRO A 305 1.19 -24.60 1.58
C PRO A 305 0.04 -23.67 1.96
N ALA A 306 -1.21 -24.16 1.99
CA ALA A 306 -2.37 -23.36 2.40
C ALA A 306 -2.23 -22.83 3.84
N MET A 307 -1.57 -23.54 4.75
CA MET A 307 -1.34 -23.09 6.12
C MET A 307 -0.33 -21.93 6.18
N ARG A 308 0.61 -21.88 5.25
CA ARG A 308 1.55 -20.75 5.09
C ARG A 308 0.81 -19.47 4.73
N ASN A 309 -0.16 -19.55 3.80
CA ASN A 309 -0.99 -18.41 3.43
C ASN A 309 -1.76 -17.88 4.63
N VAL A 310 -2.43 -18.77 5.36
CA VAL A 310 -3.18 -18.38 6.57
C VAL A 310 -2.24 -17.73 7.60
N ALA A 311 -1.06 -18.32 7.84
CA ALA A 311 -0.08 -17.75 8.77
C ALA A 311 0.35 -16.33 8.36
N PHE A 312 0.62 -16.10 7.07
CA PHE A 312 0.99 -14.78 6.55
C PHE A 312 -0.09 -13.73 6.83
N TYR A 313 -1.35 -14.01 6.49
CA TYR A 313 -2.44 -13.07 6.74
C TYR A 313 -2.65 -12.78 8.23
N LEU A 314 -2.41 -13.78 9.08
CA LEU A 314 -2.47 -13.59 10.54
C LEU A 314 -1.32 -12.71 11.03
N ASP A 315 -0.12 -12.91 10.52
CA ASP A 315 1.04 -12.07 10.84
C ASP A 315 0.85 -10.63 10.35
N ALA A 316 0.33 -10.46 9.13
CA ALA A 316 -0.01 -9.15 8.59
C ALA A 316 -1.08 -8.43 9.45
N ALA A 317 -2.16 -9.13 9.82
CA ALA A 317 -3.19 -8.56 10.68
C ALA A 317 -2.63 -8.11 12.04
N LYS A 318 -1.76 -8.93 12.66
CA LYS A 318 -1.05 -8.54 13.88
C LYS A 318 -0.18 -7.31 13.65
N TYR A 319 0.67 -7.35 12.62
CA TYR A 319 1.59 -6.26 12.30
C TYR A 319 0.85 -4.91 12.20
N TRP A 320 -0.21 -4.86 11.42
CA TRP A 320 -1.04 -3.66 11.24
C TRP A 320 -1.80 -3.23 12.50
N SER A 321 -1.97 -4.13 13.47
CA SER A 321 -2.66 -3.84 14.73
C SER A 321 -1.75 -3.33 15.82
N VAL A 322 -0.43 -3.56 15.74
CA VAL A 322 0.52 -3.27 16.83
C VAL A 322 1.68 -2.34 16.44
N VAL A 323 1.78 -1.97 15.16
CA VAL A 323 2.82 -1.06 14.65
C VAL A 323 2.16 0.21 14.12
N ASP A 324 2.61 1.36 14.61
CA ASP A 324 2.14 2.66 14.12
C ASP A 324 2.49 2.87 12.64
N HIS A 325 1.50 3.30 11.87
CA HIS A 325 1.62 3.68 10.46
C HIS A 325 1.17 5.12 10.29
N ILE A 326 1.90 6.04 10.93
CA ILE A 326 1.63 7.48 10.92
C ILE A 326 2.73 8.18 10.15
N ALA A 327 2.35 8.83 9.07
CA ALA A 327 3.24 9.60 8.22
C ALA A 327 2.71 11.04 8.07
N PRO A 328 3.55 11.98 7.56
CA PRO A 328 3.09 13.31 7.21
C PRO A 328 1.82 13.29 6.37
N PRO A 329 0.85 14.15 6.69
CA PRO A 329 -0.46 14.12 6.05
C PRO A 329 -0.42 14.68 4.63
N TYR A 330 -1.20 14.08 3.74
CA TYR A 330 -1.44 14.55 2.39
C TYR A 330 -2.86 14.24 1.94
N GLY A 331 -3.44 15.10 1.10
CA GLY A 331 -4.78 14.94 0.56
C GLY A 331 -5.90 15.25 1.54
N THR A 332 -7.11 14.95 1.13
CA THR A 332 -8.35 15.31 1.84
C THR A 332 -9.32 14.16 2.04
N ALA A 333 -9.14 13.05 1.30
CA ALA A 333 -10.03 11.90 1.38
C ALA A 333 -9.87 11.17 2.72
N THR A 334 -10.99 10.76 3.33
CA THR A 334 -11.00 10.12 4.63
C THR A 334 -11.44 8.65 4.55
N LEU A 335 -11.07 7.87 5.57
CA LEU A 335 -11.54 6.48 5.71
C LEU A 335 -13.07 6.43 5.86
N ARG A 336 -13.66 7.43 6.55
CA ARG A 336 -15.12 7.54 6.69
C ARG A 336 -15.79 7.69 5.34
N ASP A 337 -15.28 8.57 4.46
CA ASP A 337 -15.82 8.76 3.11
C ASP A 337 -15.77 7.46 2.30
N PHE A 338 -14.68 6.71 2.46
CA PHE A 338 -14.54 5.41 1.82
C PHE A 338 -15.56 4.40 2.35
N PHE A 339 -15.79 4.31 3.65
CA PHE A 339 -16.82 3.44 4.23
C PHE A 339 -18.24 3.85 3.81
N LEU A 340 -18.53 5.14 3.66
CA LEU A 340 -19.81 5.61 3.12
C LEU A 340 -20.04 5.13 1.68
N LYS A 341 -19.01 5.15 0.84
CA LYS A 341 -19.10 4.58 -0.52
C LYS A 341 -19.31 3.06 -0.53
N LEU A 342 -18.76 2.35 0.46
CA LEU A 342 -18.94 0.90 0.60
C LEU A 342 -20.33 0.53 1.12
N ARG A 343 -20.99 1.40 1.88
CA ARG A 343 -22.26 1.11 2.54
C ARG A 343 -23.32 0.56 1.60
N ASP A 344 -23.41 1.15 0.41
CA ASP A 344 -24.46 0.82 -0.57
C ASP A 344 -24.07 -0.34 -1.51
N ARG A 345 -22.84 -0.86 -1.41
CA ARG A 345 -22.38 -2.01 -2.20
C ARG A 345 -22.83 -3.34 -1.60
N GLU A 346 -23.06 -4.30 -2.49
CA GLU A 346 -23.25 -5.68 -2.09
C GLU A 346 -21.93 -6.38 -1.77
N PHE A 347 -21.96 -7.25 -0.76
CA PHE A 347 -20.83 -8.06 -0.37
C PHE A 347 -21.20 -9.54 -0.39
N PRO A 348 -20.26 -10.45 -0.71
CA PRO A 348 -20.49 -11.88 -0.61
C PRO A 348 -20.94 -12.29 0.80
N THR A 349 -21.88 -13.22 0.87
CA THR A 349 -22.49 -13.67 2.14
C THR A 349 -21.56 -14.47 3.06
N GLY A 350 -20.53 -15.14 2.51
CA GLY A 350 -19.51 -15.83 3.29
C GLY A 350 -18.64 -14.85 4.08
N SER A 351 -18.21 -15.21 5.29
CA SER A 351 -17.30 -14.39 6.07
C SER A 351 -15.96 -14.21 5.36
N PHE A 352 -15.25 -13.11 5.65
CA PHE A 352 -13.90 -12.89 5.10
C PHE A 352 -12.98 -14.08 5.41
N ARG A 353 -13.08 -14.65 6.62
CA ARG A 353 -12.32 -15.83 7.03
C ARG A 353 -12.62 -17.07 6.18
N GLU A 354 -13.89 -17.33 5.86
CA GLU A 354 -14.28 -18.45 5.00
C GLU A 354 -13.78 -18.25 3.58
N ARG A 355 -13.95 -17.05 3.02
CA ARG A 355 -13.45 -16.70 1.70
C ARG A 355 -11.92 -16.77 1.60
N MET A 356 -11.21 -16.35 2.65
CA MET A 356 -9.74 -16.46 2.73
C MET A 356 -9.30 -17.94 2.71
N LYS A 357 -9.99 -18.82 3.44
CA LYS A 357 -9.71 -20.27 3.43
C LYS A 357 -9.98 -20.88 2.06
N ALA A 358 -11.03 -20.43 1.37
CA ALA A 358 -11.39 -20.88 0.03
C ALA A 358 -10.53 -20.25 -1.08
N GLY A 359 -9.64 -19.31 -0.76
CA GLY A 359 -8.84 -18.57 -1.74
C GLY A 359 -9.64 -17.57 -2.58
N THR A 360 -10.86 -17.22 -2.15
CA THR A 360 -11.77 -16.29 -2.85
C THR A 360 -11.88 -14.93 -2.14
N ALA A 361 -11.11 -14.70 -1.08
CA ALA A 361 -11.11 -13.40 -0.41
C ALA A 361 -10.44 -12.35 -1.32
N ALA A 362 -11.15 -11.28 -1.59
CA ALA A 362 -10.63 -10.10 -2.27
C ALA A 362 -10.86 -8.87 -1.38
N MET A 363 -9.96 -7.91 -1.47
CA MET A 363 -10.17 -6.60 -0.87
C MET A 363 -11.10 -5.78 -1.78
N PRO A 364 -11.93 -4.89 -1.24
CA PRO A 364 -12.78 -4.01 -2.04
C PRO A 364 -11.93 -2.91 -2.70
N THR A 365 -11.21 -3.27 -3.76
CA THR A 365 -10.27 -2.38 -4.47
C THR A 365 -10.93 -1.56 -5.58
N ASP A 366 -12.20 -1.86 -5.91
CA ASP A 366 -12.91 -1.24 -7.04
C ASP A 366 -13.81 -0.07 -6.61
N VAL A 367 -13.41 0.65 -5.56
CA VAL A 367 -14.17 1.81 -5.01
C VAL A 367 -13.47 3.11 -5.32
#